data_0c5c8db571bc47bc0f6ac65e4309dd40
#
_entry.id   0c5c8db571bc47bc0f6ac65e4309dd40
#
_cell.length_a   1.000
_cell.length_b   1.000
_cell.length_c   1.000
_cell.angle_alpha   90.00
_cell.angle_beta   90.00
_cell.angle_gamma   90.00
#
_symmetry.space_group_name_H-M   'P 1'
#
loop_
_entity.id
_entity.type
_entity.pdbx_description
1 polymer ?
#
loop_
_entity_poly.entity_id
_entity_poly.type
_entity_poly.pdbx_seq_one_letter_code
_entity_poly.pdbx_strand_id
1 'polypeptide(L)'
;MLTITVAQDGSGDFASVSEAVLAVPYACAAEIRIGPGVYREKLVCEKQDITLIGAGMESTRIVWGDGGSLPHPDGRPTHTFRSYTAFFRGIELRVRDLTIENDAGPGAKVGQAVAAYVDCSHTLFENVRLLSNQDTLFCAPLPEKEREKDGFLGPGRFAPRRPTAQYYRHCEIAGDIDFIFGGADALFEQCTIRTVNNHLPASYVTAPSGRADGLGFVFWDCDFVSDNCPAGTVFLGRPWRPTGKTAVLDCRLGAHIAPEGFSPWQSRTDSDLACFVEAGSTGAGAVARGAWVKQLDSQQAEELLRCARKLCRPE
;
A
#
# COMPACT_ATOMS: atom_id res chain seq x y z
N MET A 1 5.84 -12.09 25.50
CA MET A 1 4.97 -11.37 24.54
C MET A 1 3.64 -11.16 25.23
N LEU A 2 3.11 -9.94 25.27
CA LEU A 2 1.79 -9.60 25.81
C LEU A 2 0.71 -10.05 24.84
N THR A 3 -0.36 -10.69 25.32
CA THR A 3 -1.53 -11.01 24.49
C THR A 3 -2.73 -10.23 24.99
N ILE A 4 -3.41 -9.53 24.08
CA ILE A 4 -4.59 -8.71 24.35
C ILE A 4 -5.72 -9.16 23.42
N THR A 5 -6.93 -9.21 23.92
CA THR A 5 -8.13 -9.54 23.14
C THR A 5 -9.03 -8.32 22.99
N VAL A 6 -9.59 -8.15 21.78
CA VAL A 6 -10.54 -7.08 21.46
C VAL A 6 -11.84 -7.69 20.97
N ALA A 7 -12.95 -7.34 21.61
CA ALA A 7 -14.28 -7.77 21.18
C ALA A 7 -15.33 -6.70 21.51
N GLN A 8 -16.15 -6.32 20.53
CA GLN A 8 -17.16 -5.25 20.67
C GLN A 8 -18.29 -5.61 21.64
N ASP A 9 -18.52 -6.90 21.89
CA ASP A 9 -19.53 -7.39 22.81
C ASP A 9 -19.09 -7.37 24.29
N GLY A 10 -17.85 -6.91 24.57
CA GLY A 10 -17.28 -6.84 25.90
C GLY A 10 -16.68 -8.15 26.43
N SER A 11 -16.58 -9.18 25.60
CA SER A 11 -15.94 -10.45 25.98
C SER A 11 -14.41 -10.42 25.93
N GLY A 12 -13.81 -9.39 25.29
CA GLY A 12 -12.37 -9.16 25.24
C GLY A 12 -11.88 -8.26 26.38
N ASP A 13 -10.55 -8.09 26.44
CA ASP A 13 -9.91 -7.14 27.36
C ASP A 13 -10.28 -5.69 27.04
N PHE A 14 -10.54 -5.40 25.75
CA PHE A 14 -10.97 -4.08 25.24
C PHE A 14 -12.09 -4.24 24.21
N ALA A 15 -12.91 -3.19 24.07
CA ALA A 15 -13.93 -3.11 23.02
C ALA A 15 -13.42 -2.40 21.75
N SER A 16 -12.27 -1.71 21.83
CA SER A 16 -11.66 -0.89 20.77
C SER A 16 -10.24 -1.35 20.48
N VAL A 17 -9.87 -1.40 19.20
CA VAL A 17 -8.50 -1.72 18.76
C VAL A 17 -7.53 -0.62 19.20
N SER A 18 -7.95 0.64 19.13
CA SER A 18 -7.14 1.79 19.53
C SER A 18 -6.81 1.75 21.03
N GLU A 19 -7.77 1.40 21.89
CA GLU A 19 -7.53 1.24 23.32
C GLU A 19 -6.58 0.10 23.62
N ALA A 20 -6.72 -1.03 22.93
CA ALA A 20 -5.83 -2.18 23.05
C ALA A 20 -4.39 -1.81 22.68
N VAL A 21 -4.18 -1.10 21.53
CA VAL A 21 -2.87 -0.62 21.12
C VAL A 21 -2.29 0.38 22.13
N LEU A 22 -3.09 1.31 22.65
CA LEU A 22 -2.64 2.27 23.67
C LEU A 22 -2.18 1.57 24.95
N ALA A 23 -2.84 0.50 25.36
CA ALA A 23 -2.51 -0.25 26.57
C ALA A 23 -1.16 -0.99 26.47
N VAL A 24 -0.66 -1.27 25.29
CA VAL A 24 0.66 -1.89 25.09
C VAL A 24 1.76 -0.92 25.50
N PRO A 25 2.66 -1.26 26.45
CA PRO A 25 3.86 -0.45 26.74
C PRO A 25 4.75 -0.31 25.50
N TYR A 26 5.44 0.83 25.33
CA TYR A 26 6.22 1.12 24.12
C TYR A 26 7.32 0.08 23.79
N ALA A 27 7.95 -0.48 24.80
CA ALA A 27 9.05 -1.43 24.64
C ALA A 27 8.62 -2.91 24.71
N CYS A 28 7.32 -3.18 24.64
CA CYS A 28 6.80 -4.55 24.74
C CYS A 28 6.34 -5.07 23.37
N ALA A 29 6.74 -6.30 23.06
CA ALA A 29 6.13 -7.06 21.99
C ALA A 29 4.71 -7.50 22.40
N ALA A 30 3.74 -7.28 21.54
CA ALA A 30 2.35 -7.66 21.82
C ALA A 30 1.64 -8.27 20.61
N GLU A 31 0.78 -9.23 20.92
CA GLU A 31 -0.19 -9.80 20.00
C GLU A 31 -1.60 -9.33 20.41
N ILE A 32 -2.28 -8.65 19.51
CA ILE A 32 -3.64 -8.15 19.70
C ILE A 32 -4.57 -8.97 18.81
N ARG A 33 -5.43 -9.78 19.44
CA ARG A 33 -6.42 -10.62 18.77
C ARG A 33 -7.75 -9.88 18.71
N ILE A 34 -8.20 -9.59 17.49
CA ILE A 34 -9.37 -8.76 17.24
C ILE A 34 -10.52 -9.66 16.79
N GLY A 35 -11.59 -9.73 17.57
CA GLY A 35 -12.79 -10.48 17.25
C GLY A 35 -13.52 -9.96 16.02
N PRO A 36 -14.54 -10.70 15.55
CA PRO A 36 -15.39 -10.26 14.44
C PRO A 36 -16.07 -8.93 14.77
N GLY A 37 -16.20 -8.05 13.78
CA GLY A 37 -16.88 -6.77 13.91
C GLY A 37 -16.36 -5.70 12.98
N VAL A 38 -17.07 -4.58 12.93
CA VAL A 38 -16.68 -3.37 12.21
C VAL A 38 -16.24 -2.33 13.24
N TYR A 39 -14.94 -2.16 13.38
CA TYR A 39 -14.30 -1.21 14.29
C TYR A 39 -14.14 0.13 13.58
N ARG A 40 -15.08 1.06 13.86
CA ARG A 40 -15.03 2.40 13.24
C ARG A 40 -14.10 3.30 14.03
N GLU A 41 -12.82 3.22 13.74
CA GLU A 41 -11.74 3.88 14.47
C GLU A 41 -10.63 4.36 13.53
N LYS A 42 -10.03 5.51 13.87
CA LYS A 42 -8.79 5.97 13.28
C LYS A 42 -7.62 5.46 14.11
N LEU A 43 -6.99 4.40 13.64
CA LEU A 43 -5.95 3.69 14.40
C LEU A 43 -4.59 4.38 14.27
N VAL A 44 -3.94 4.62 15.41
CA VAL A 44 -2.54 5.07 15.49
C VAL A 44 -1.76 4.04 16.29
N CYS A 45 -0.80 3.39 15.66
CA CYS A 45 0.07 2.40 16.29
C CYS A 45 1.54 2.81 16.15
N GLU A 46 2.10 3.41 17.20
CA GLU A 46 3.52 3.78 17.29
C GLU A 46 4.20 2.92 18.37
N LYS A 47 4.31 1.62 18.09
CA LYS A 47 4.88 0.60 19.00
C LYS A 47 5.99 -0.17 18.29
N GLN A 48 6.88 -0.81 19.06
CA GLN A 48 8.08 -1.44 18.48
C GLN A 48 7.79 -2.75 17.76
N ASP A 49 7.01 -3.64 18.35
CA ASP A 49 6.79 -5.00 17.86
C ASP A 49 5.32 -5.38 18.12
N ILE A 50 4.50 -5.24 17.09
CA ILE A 50 3.06 -5.47 17.19
C ILE A 50 2.61 -6.48 16.15
N THR A 51 1.82 -7.44 16.62
CA THR A 51 1.04 -8.33 15.78
C THR A 51 -0.45 -8.06 15.99
N LEU A 52 -1.17 -7.69 14.91
CA LEU A 52 -2.63 -7.59 14.87
C LEU A 52 -3.19 -8.81 14.14
N ILE A 53 -4.10 -9.53 14.75
CA ILE A 53 -4.72 -10.72 14.16
C ILE A 53 -6.25 -10.57 14.25
N GLY A 54 -6.90 -10.49 13.10
CA GLY A 54 -8.36 -10.51 13.00
C GLY A 54 -8.93 -11.93 12.98
N ALA A 55 -10.24 -12.03 12.92
CA ALA A 55 -10.97 -13.30 12.79
C ALA A 55 -11.20 -13.71 11.31
N GLY A 56 -10.61 -12.99 10.38
CA GLY A 56 -10.72 -13.19 8.93
C GLY A 56 -10.98 -11.88 8.20
N MET A 57 -10.54 -11.80 6.92
CA MET A 57 -10.69 -10.59 6.08
C MET A 57 -12.13 -10.10 5.99
N GLU A 58 -13.11 -11.02 5.95
CA GLU A 58 -14.53 -10.67 5.88
C GLU A 58 -15.13 -10.33 7.24
N SER A 59 -14.54 -10.85 8.30
CA SER A 59 -15.15 -10.85 9.64
C SER A 59 -14.67 -9.68 10.49
N THR A 60 -13.40 -9.27 10.38
CA THR A 60 -12.81 -8.17 11.16
C THR A 60 -12.44 -7.02 10.25
N ARG A 61 -13.05 -5.85 10.47
CA ARG A 61 -12.80 -4.66 9.64
C ARG A 61 -12.52 -3.44 10.51
N ILE A 62 -11.40 -2.76 10.23
CA ILE A 62 -11.07 -1.45 10.81
C ILE A 62 -11.38 -0.41 9.73
N VAL A 63 -12.30 0.51 10.01
CA VAL A 63 -12.87 1.42 9.00
C VAL A 63 -12.84 2.85 9.50
N TRP A 64 -12.38 3.76 8.63
CA TRP A 64 -12.48 5.20 8.86
C TRP A 64 -12.64 5.93 7.54
N GLY A 65 -13.19 7.15 7.54
CA GLY A 65 -13.55 7.86 6.33
C GLY A 65 -13.03 9.30 6.27
N ASP A 66 -11.71 9.50 6.27
CA ASP A 66 -11.09 10.80 6.02
C ASP A 66 -10.60 10.89 4.58
N GLY A 67 -10.91 11.99 3.89
CA GLY A 67 -10.40 12.30 2.56
C GLY A 67 -9.51 13.54 2.55
N GLY A 68 -8.50 13.58 1.71
CA GLY A 68 -7.49 14.63 1.65
C GLY A 68 -8.05 16.03 1.42
N SER A 69 -9.15 16.15 0.65
CA SER A 69 -9.84 17.41 0.38
C SER A 69 -10.88 17.80 1.44
N LEU A 70 -11.21 16.88 2.36
CA LEU A 70 -12.20 17.16 3.40
C LEU A 70 -11.63 18.10 4.47
N PRO A 71 -12.51 18.90 5.14
CA PRO A 71 -12.08 19.80 6.20
C PRO A 71 -11.48 19.04 7.38
N HIS A 72 -10.39 19.57 7.93
CA HIS A 72 -9.79 19.08 9.17
C HIS A 72 -10.07 20.09 10.31
N PRO A 73 -10.13 19.68 11.60
CA PRO A 73 -10.42 20.56 12.72
C PRO A 73 -9.49 21.78 12.88
N ASP A 74 -8.29 21.75 12.31
CA ASP A 74 -7.37 22.90 12.30
C ASP A 74 -7.69 23.97 11.25
N GLY A 75 -8.80 23.84 10.53
CA GLY A 75 -9.26 24.77 9.50
C GLY A 75 -8.61 24.62 8.13
N ARG A 76 -7.70 23.64 7.96
CA ARG A 76 -7.07 23.29 6.67
C ARG A 76 -7.73 22.05 6.07
N PRO A 77 -7.50 21.74 4.79
CA PRO A 77 -7.82 20.41 4.26
C PRO A 77 -7.08 19.30 5.03
N THR A 78 -7.65 18.11 5.06
CA THR A 78 -7.02 16.96 5.72
C THR A 78 -5.66 16.62 5.10
N HIS A 79 -5.48 16.79 3.80
CA HIS A 79 -4.31 16.32 3.01
C HIS A 79 -4.09 14.81 3.08
N THR A 80 -3.31 14.29 2.13
CA THR A 80 -3.08 12.85 1.95
C THR A 80 -2.64 12.14 3.23
N PHE A 81 -1.61 12.65 3.90
CA PHE A 81 -0.97 11.93 5.00
C PHE A 81 -1.65 12.10 6.35
N ARG A 82 -2.79 12.77 6.41
CA ARG A 82 -3.71 12.79 7.55
C ARG A 82 -5.01 12.03 7.29
N SER A 83 -5.23 11.53 6.07
CA SER A 83 -6.46 10.83 5.70
C SER A 83 -6.49 9.34 6.09
N TYR A 84 -5.42 8.81 6.65
CA TYR A 84 -5.30 7.38 6.94
C TYR A 84 -6.39 6.84 7.87
N THR A 85 -6.79 5.59 7.62
CA THR A 85 -7.55 4.79 8.59
C THR A 85 -6.61 4.21 9.64
N ALA A 86 -5.50 3.60 9.21
CA ALA A 86 -4.49 3.07 10.13
C ALA A 86 -3.11 3.64 9.82
N PHE A 87 -2.46 4.20 10.83
CA PHE A 87 -1.07 4.64 10.80
C PHE A 87 -0.22 3.72 11.67
N PHE A 88 0.82 3.16 11.08
CA PHE A 88 1.75 2.25 11.74
C PHE A 88 3.17 2.83 11.69
N ARG A 89 3.81 2.95 12.84
CA ARG A 89 5.23 3.28 12.97
C ARG A 89 5.88 2.42 14.03
N GLY A 90 7.01 1.81 13.70
CA GLY A 90 7.70 0.92 14.62
C GLY A 90 8.89 0.22 14.00
N ILE A 91 9.26 -0.91 14.56
CA ILE A 91 10.34 -1.75 14.07
C ILE A 91 9.77 -2.96 13.35
N GLU A 92 8.99 -3.77 14.05
CA GLU A 92 8.34 -4.96 13.53
C GLU A 92 6.81 -4.79 13.56
N LEU A 93 6.17 -5.02 12.43
CA LEU A 93 4.71 -5.02 12.32
C LEU A 93 4.24 -6.29 11.62
N ARG A 94 3.28 -6.99 12.21
CA ARG A 94 2.56 -8.08 11.57
C ARG A 94 1.07 -7.82 11.63
N VAL A 95 0.41 -7.88 10.49
CA VAL A 95 -1.06 -7.72 10.37
C VAL A 95 -1.61 -8.91 9.61
N ARG A 96 -2.59 -9.59 10.18
CA ARG A 96 -3.17 -10.81 9.61
C ARG A 96 -4.68 -10.86 9.72
N ASP A 97 -5.30 -11.48 8.72
CA ASP A 97 -6.69 -11.93 8.76
C ASP A 97 -7.70 -10.84 9.08
N LEU A 98 -7.57 -9.65 8.47
CA LEU A 98 -8.50 -8.53 8.66
C LEU A 98 -8.58 -7.62 7.43
N THR A 99 -9.53 -6.69 7.45
CA THR A 99 -9.65 -5.59 6.48
C THR A 99 -9.33 -4.25 7.15
N ILE A 100 -8.55 -3.41 6.45
CA ILE A 100 -8.39 -1.99 6.75
C ILE A 100 -8.98 -1.21 5.59
N GLU A 101 -9.96 -0.36 5.85
CA GLU A 101 -10.71 0.35 4.82
C GLU A 101 -10.80 1.85 5.11
N ASN A 102 -10.56 2.66 4.10
CA ASN A 102 -10.95 4.05 4.10
C ASN A 102 -12.20 4.22 3.23
N ASP A 103 -13.33 4.48 3.87
CA ASP A 103 -14.65 4.58 3.25
C ASP A 103 -15.08 6.03 2.91
N ALA A 104 -14.14 6.97 2.85
CA ALA A 104 -14.44 8.38 2.50
C ALA A 104 -15.11 8.53 1.13
N GLY A 105 -14.80 7.63 0.19
CA GLY A 105 -15.40 7.59 -1.13
C GLY A 105 -14.46 7.96 -2.28
N PRO A 106 -15.01 8.21 -3.48
CA PRO A 106 -14.22 8.43 -4.69
C PRO A 106 -13.30 9.66 -4.62
N GLY A 107 -12.06 9.53 -5.10
CA GLY A 107 -11.05 10.59 -5.09
C GLY A 107 -11.50 11.90 -5.75
N ALA A 108 -12.35 11.85 -6.76
CA ALA A 108 -12.94 13.04 -7.39
C ALA A 108 -13.78 13.90 -6.43
N LYS A 109 -14.27 13.33 -5.32
CA LYS A 109 -15.07 14.05 -4.31
C LYS A 109 -14.27 14.38 -3.05
N VAL A 110 -13.41 13.45 -2.62
CA VAL A 110 -12.76 13.54 -1.30
C VAL A 110 -11.24 13.67 -1.37
N GLY A 111 -10.65 13.62 -2.58
CA GLY A 111 -9.21 13.56 -2.75
C GLY A 111 -8.64 12.20 -2.35
N GLN A 112 -7.38 12.19 -1.93
CA GLN A 112 -6.67 11.00 -1.44
C GLN A 112 -7.32 10.47 -0.15
N ALA A 113 -7.36 9.14 -0.01
CA ALA A 113 -8.01 8.48 1.12
C ALA A 113 -7.22 7.22 1.50
N VAL A 114 -6.22 7.38 2.37
CA VAL A 114 -5.29 6.32 2.73
C VAL A 114 -5.97 5.30 3.66
N ALA A 115 -5.99 4.01 3.29
CA ALA A 115 -6.40 2.96 4.20
C ALA A 115 -5.27 2.64 5.19
N ALA A 116 -4.07 2.36 4.69
CA ALA A 116 -2.92 2.04 5.53
C ALA A 116 -1.71 2.93 5.21
N TYR A 117 -1.19 3.60 6.22
CA TYR A 117 0.08 4.32 6.21
C TYR A 117 1.11 3.49 7.00
N VAL A 118 2.05 2.88 6.31
CA VAL A 118 2.99 1.91 6.88
C VAL A 118 4.41 2.48 6.91
N ASP A 119 4.91 2.82 8.12
CA ASP A 119 6.23 3.41 8.38
C ASP A 119 6.99 2.58 9.45
N CYS A 120 7.03 1.26 9.24
CA CYS A 120 7.77 0.32 10.08
C CYS A 120 9.01 -0.18 9.35
N SER A 121 10.08 -0.50 10.10
CA SER A 121 11.35 -0.99 9.53
C SER A 121 11.16 -2.30 8.80
N HIS A 122 10.42 -3.24 9.40
CA HIS A 122 10.02 -4.52 8.80
C HIS A 122 8.52 -4.74 8.99
N THR A 123 7.88 -5.24 7.94
CA THR A 123 6.42 -5.38 7.96
C THR A 123 5.99 -6.66 7.23
N LEU A 124 5.01 -7.35 7.82
CA LEU A 124 4.29 -8.44 7.18
C LEU A 124 2.79 -8.15 7.21
N PHE A 125 2.15 -8.09 6.04
CA PHE A 125 0.71 -8.22 5.88
C PHE A 125 0.40 -9.58 5.24
N GLU A 126 -0.45 -10.36 5.87
CA GLU A 126 -0.84 -11.69 5.39
C GLU A 126 -2.36 -11.88 5.50
N ASN A 127 -3.02 -12.27 4.42
CA ASN A 127 -4.47 -12.38 4.36
C ASN A 127 -5.17 -11.08 4.80
N VAL A 128 -4.76 -9.94 4.25
CA VAL A 128 -5.31 -8.63 4.61
C VAL A 128 -5.92 -7.97 3.38
N ARG A 129 -7.08 -7.34 3.56
CA ARG A 129 -7.63 -6.40 2.57
C ARG A 129 -7.29 -4.97 2.93
N LEU A 130 -6.80 -4.22 1.95
CA LEU A 130 -6.61 -2.78 2.02
C LEU A 130 -7.52 -2.14 0.98
N LEU A 131 -8.56 -1.47 1.43
CA LEU A 131 -9.64 -0.99 0.58
C LEU A 131 -9.76 0.54 0.64
N SER A 132 -9.74 1.18 -0.51
CA SER A 132 -10.07 2.59 -0.70
C SER A 132 -10.23 2.90 -2.20
N ASN A 133 -10.08 4.18 -2.56
CA ASN A 133 -10.03 4.65 -3.94
C ASN A 133 -8.64 5.22 -4.26
N GLN A 134 -8.42 6.52 -4.16
CA GLN A 134 -7.13 7.13 -4.45
C GLN A 134 -6.18 7.00 -3.25
N ASP A 135 -4.91 6.59 -3.50
CA ASP A 135 -3.84 6.53 -2.50
C ASP A 135 -4.09 5.52 -1.35
N THR A 136 -4.58 4.32 -1.63
CA THR A 136 -5.00 3.33 -0.62
C THR A 136 -3.89 2.90 0.35
N LEU A 137 -2.71 2.52 -0.17
CA LEU A 137 -1.59 2.02 0.62
C LEU A 137 -0.37 2.92 0.45
N PHE A 138 0.01 3.60 1.52
CA PHE A 138 1.28 4.32 1.58
C PHE A 138 2.38 3.48 2.21
N CYS A 139 3.37 3.11 1.40
CA CYS A 139 4.58 2.39 1.79
C CYS A 139 5.70 3.41 2.08
N ALA A 140 5.80 3.88 3.34
CA ALA A 140 6.81 4.86 3.72
C ALA A 140 8.26 4.32 3.48
N PRO A 141 9.25 5.21 3.34
CA PRO A 141 9.25 6.61 3.79
C PRO A 141 8.67 7.60 2.78
N LEU A 142 8.36 8.78 3.28
CA LEU A 142 8.12 9.95 2.43
C LEU A 142 9.38 10.31 1.63
N PRO A 143 9.25 10.91 0.43
CA PRO A 143 10.39 11.51 -0.27
C PRO A 143 11.09 12.58 0.56
N GLU A 144 12.34 12.91 0.21
CA GLU A 144 13.15 13.92 0.91
C GLU A 144 12.49 15.31 0.89
N LYS A 145 11.86 15.68 -0.20
CA LYS A 145 11.24 17.02 -0.39
C LYS A 145 9.78 16.91 -0.82
N GLU A 146 8.95 17.71 -0.21
CA GLU A 146 7.58 17.93 -0.69
C GLU A 146 7.59 18.73 -2.01
N ARG A 147 6.62 18.48 -2.89
CA ARG A 147 6.46 19.21 -4.15
C ARG A 147 5.67 20.50 -3.97
N GLU A 148 4.76 20.48 -3.01
CA GLU A 148 3.86 21.57 -2.69
C GLU A 148 3.96 21.88 -1.20
N LYS A 149 3.71 23.14 -0.82
CA LYS A 149 3.66 23.54 0.58
C LYS A 149 2.65 22.69 1.34
N ASP A 150 3.06 22.15 2.48
CA ASP A 150 2.25 21.27 3.33
C ASP A 150 1.83 19.92 2.67
N GLY A 151 2.44 19.55 1.54
CA GLY A 151 2.15 18.31 0.83
C GLY A 151 2.41 17.04 1.66
N PHE A 152 3.27 17.13 2.69
CA PHE A 152 3.55 16.03 3.63
C PHE A 152 2.91 16.25 5.02
N LEU A 153 1.91 17.10 5.11
CA LEU A 153 1.26 17.36 6.38
C LEU A 153 0.65 16.09 6.96
N GLY A 154 1.22 15.61 8.06
CA GLY A 154 0.83 14.34 8.69
C GLY A 154 1.91 13.83 9.65
N PRO A 155 1.72 12.64 10.25
CA PRO A 155 2.58 12.13 11.32
C PRO A 155 4.02 11.86 10.87
N GLY A 156 4.24 11.51 9.61
CA GLY A 156 5.57 11.24 9.05
C GLY A 156 6.36 12.44 8.56
N ARG A 157 5.80 13.67 8.61
CA ARG A 157 6.40 14.86 7.98
C ARG A 157 7.87 15.09 8.37
N PHE A 158 8.18 14.97 9.65
CA PHE A 158 9.51 15.21 10.22
C PHE A 158 10.25 13.93 10.59
N ALA A 159 9.71 12.76 10.24
CA ALA A 159 10.36 11.50 10.50
C ALA A 159 11.62 11.33 9.63
N PRO A 160 12.67 10.68 10.12
CA PRO A 160 13.82 10.31 9.31
C PRO A 160 13.40 9.45 8.11
N ARG A 161 13.98 9.69 6.94
CA ARG A 161 13.74 8.93 5.71
C ARG A 161 14.53 7.62 5.73
N ARG A 162 14.17 6.72 6.66
CA ARG A 162 14.84 5.42 6.81
C ARG A 162 14.30 4.42 5.77
N PRO A 163 15.15 3.54 5.23
CA PRO A 163 14.69 2.42 4.43
C PRO A 163 13.70 1.56 5.24
N THR A 164 12.64 1.11 4.59
CA THR A 164 11.70 0.15 5.16
C THR A 164 11.59 -1.05 4.22
N ALA A 165 11.44 -2.25 4.78
CA ALA A 165 11.24 -3.48 4.05
C ALA A 165 9.84 -4.02 4.37
N GLN A 166 8.99 -4.14 3.36
CA GLN A 166 7.58 -4.48 3.54
C GLN A 166 7.23 -5.73 2.74
N TYR A 167 6.51 -6.66 3.35
CA TYR A 167 6.07 -7.89 2.72
C TYR A 167 4.55 -8.04 2.82
N TYR A 168 3.93 -8.20 1.67
CA TYR A 168 2.49 -8.41 1.51
C TYR A 168 2.27 -9.77 0.85
N ARG A 169 1.57 -10.68 1.51
CA ARG A 169 1.29 -12.02 0.99
C ARG A 169 -0.18 -12.36 1.08
N HIS A 170 -0.75 -12.89 0.01
CA HIS A 170 -2.17 -13.26 -0.08
C HIS A 170 -3.11 -12.10 0.30
N CYS A 171 -2.69 -10.86 0.03
CA CYS A 171 -3.47 -9.67 0.30
C CYS A 171 -4.34 -9.27 -0.89
N GLU A 172 -5.44 -8.60 -0.62
CA GLU A 172 -6.19 -7.85 -1.63
C GLU A 172 -5.97 -6.35 -1.40
N ILE A 173 -5.50 -5.64 -2.43
CA ILE A 173 -5.29 -4.19 -2.38
C ILE A 173 -6.12 -3.56 -3.48
N ALA A 174 -7.09 -2.72 -3.11
CA ALA A 174 -8.02 -2.11 -4.04
C ALA A 174 -7.95 -0.58 -4.04
N GLY A 175 -8.03 0.00 -5.22
CA GLY A 175 -8.03 1.45 -5.43
C GLY A 175 -8.12 1.83 -6.90
N ASP A 176 -7.98 3.12 -7.20
CA ASP A 176 -8.13 3.64 -8.57
C ASP A 176 -6.92 4.43 -9.06
N ILE A 177 -6.40 5.37 -8.28
CA ILE A 177 -5.26 6.22 -8.66
C ILE A 177 -4.16 6.11 -7.63
N ASP A 178 -2.93 5.77 -8.10
CA ASP A 178 -1.72 5.73 -7.28
C ASP A 178 -1.93 4.93 -5.97
N PHE A 179 -2.76 3.88 -6.05
CA PHE A 179 -3.29 3.25 -4.85
C PHE A 179 -2.28 2.38 -4.08
N ILE A 180 -1.08 2.17 -4.64
CA ILE A 180 0.11 1.65 -3.94
C ILE A 180 1.23 2.64 -4.19
N PHE A 181 1.62 3.43 -3.18
CA PHE A 181 2.58 4.50 -3.39
C PHE A 181 3.58 4.64 -2.23
N GLY A 182 4.70 5.30 -2.47
CA GLY A 182 5.70 5.56 -1.43
C GLY A 182 7.10 5.11 -1.76
N GLY A 183 7.96 5.06 -0.75
CA GLY A 183 9.42 4.92 -0.88
C GLY A 183 10.03 3.61 -0.36
N ALA A 184 9.21 2.65 0.09
CA ALA A 184 9.67 1.38 0.61
C ALA A 184 10.30 0.47 -0.45
N ASP A 185 11.11 -0.47 0.02
CA ASP A 185 11.35 -1.72 -0.68
C ASP A 185 10.23 -2.70 -0.28
N ALA A 186 9.35 -3.07 -1.20
CA ALA A 186 8.18 -3.88 -0.89
C ALA A 186 8.00 -5.05 -1.86
N LEU A 187 7.77 -6.24 -1.28
CA LEU A 187 7.43 -7.45 -2.02
C LEU A 187 5.93 -7.74 -1.85
N PHE A 188 5.23 -7.81 -2.97
CA PHE A 188 3.85 -8.27 -3.07
C PHE A 188 3.86 -9.67 -3.68
N GLU A 189 3.47 -10.67 -2.93
CA GLU A 189 3.53 -12.07 -3.34
C GLU A 189 2.13 -12.69 -3.28
N GLN A 190 1.66 -13.22 -4.41
CA GLN A 190 0.36 -13.87 -4.54
C GLN A 190 -0.80 -12.99 -4.03
N CYS A 191 -0.71 -11.71 -4.37
CA CYS A 191 -1.73 -10.72 -4.02
C CYS A 191 -2.72 -10.49 -5.17
N THR A 192 -3.93 -10.11 -4.81
CA THR A 192 -4.92 -9.58 -5.74
C THR A 192 -4.83 -8.05 -5.75
N ILE A 193 -4.45 -7.49 -6.88
CA ILE A 193 -4.34 -6.05 -7.12
C ILE A 193 -5.57 -5.62 -7.92
N ARG A 194 -6.54 -5.03 -7.23
CA ARG A 194 -7.85 -4.72 -7.79
C ARG A 194 -7.99 -3.24 -8.14
N THR A 195 -8.18 -2.93 -9.42
CA THR A 195 -8.51 -1.56 -9.83
C THR A 195 -10.01 -1.32 -9.76
N VAL A 196 -10.41 -0.36 -8.95
CA VAL A 196 -11.80 0.11 -8.84
C VAL A 196 -12.12 1.02 -10.03
N ASN A 197 -13.25 0.80 -10.69
CA ASN A 197 -13.67 1.66 -11.80
C ASN A 197 -14.19 3.01 -11.27
N ASN A 198 -13.42 4.05 -11.50
CA ASN A 198 -13.76 5.44 -11.13
C ASN A 198 -14.34 6.26 -12.30
N HIS A 199 -14.56 5.64 -13.46
CA HIS A 199 -15.02 6.28 -14.70
C HIS A 199 -14.10 7.39 -15.23
N LEU A 200 -12.83 7.43 -14.80
CA LEU A 200 -11.82 8.32 -15.34
C LEU A 200 -11.18 7.74 -16.61
N PRO A 201 -10.56 8.59 -17.45
CA PRO A 201 -9.90 8.13 -18.68
C PRO A 201 -8.72 7.18 -18.42
N ALA A 202 -8.10 7.28 -17.26
CA ALA A 202 -6.98 6.44 -16.85
C ALA A 202 -6.92 6.24 -15.34
N SER A 203 -6.44 5.06 -14.94
CA SER A 203 -6.13 4.69 -13.55
C SER A 203 -4.67 4.25 -13.44
N TYR A 204 -4.12 4.27 -12.23
CA TYR A 204 -2.70 3.96 -11.99
C TYR A 204 -2.57 3.09 -10.74
N VAL A 205 -1.91 1.93 -10.88
CA VAL A 205 -1.71 1.02 -9.75
C VAL A 205 -0.65 1.57 -8.80
N THR A 206 0.56 1.84 -9.32
CA THR A 206 1.69 2.23 -8.47
C THR A 206 2.19 3.65 -8.72
N ALA A 207 2.64 4.31 -7.64
CA ALA A 207 3.34 5.58 -7.66
C ALA A 207 4.60 5.52 -6.76
N PRO A 208 5.65 4.81 -7.19
CA PRO A 208 6.86 4.64 -6.39
C PRO A 208 7.68 5.93 -6.31
N SER A 209 8.34 6.09 -5.13
CA SER A 209 9.26 7.21 -4.86
C SER A 209 10.53 6.76 -4.13
N GLY A 210 10.86 5.47 -4.24
CA GLY A 210 11.97 4.84 -3.55
C GLY A 210 13.34 5.41 -3.88
N ARG A 211 14.35 4.95 -3.15
CA ARG A 211 15.74 5.37 -3.34
C ARG A 211 16.34 4.78 -4.63
N ALA A 212 17.38 5.45 -5.15
CA ALA A 212 18.06 4.98 -6.36
C ALA A 212 18.73 3.59 -6.18
N ASP A 213 19.19 3.28 -4.96
CA ASP A 213 19.83 2.01 -4.60
C ASP A 213 18.84 0.97 -4.02
N GLY A 214 17.55 1.32 -3.84
CA GLY A 214 16.51 0.42 -3.39
C GLY A 214 15.95 -0.49 -4.49
N LEU A 215 15.18 -1.51 -4.10
CA LEU A 215 14.45 -2.40 -5.03
C LEU A 215 13.17 -1.77 -5.54
N GLY A 216 12.50 -0.93 -4.71
CA GLY A 216 11.17 -0.41 -4.96
C GLY A 216 10.08 -1.47 -4.78
N PHE A 217 9.02 -1.41 -5.58
CA PHE A 217 7.90 -2.34 -5.51
C PHE A 217 8.13 -3.54 -6.42
N VAL A 218 8.06 -4.74 -5.88
CA VAL A 218 8.20 -6.00 -6.62
C VAL A 218 6.91 -6.79 -6.45
N PHE A 219 6.19 -7.00 -7.55
CA PHE A 219 5.01 -7.87 -7.61
C PHE A 219 5.45 -9.21 -8.19
N TRP A 220 5.13 -10.30 -7.51
CA TRP A 220 5.42 -11.64 -7.96
C TRP A 220 4.21 -12.57 -7.79
N ASP A 221 3.84 -13.28 -8.86
CA ASP A 221 2.70 -14.21 -8.90
C ASP A 221 1.39 -13.55 -8.41
N CYS A 222 1.19 -12.27 -8.80
CA CYS A 222 0.00 -11.48 -8.43
C CYS A 222 -1.04 -11.46 -9.56
N ASP A 223 -2.30 -11.29 -9.17
CA ASP A 223 -3.45 -11.10 -10.06
C ASP A 223 -3.84 -9.64 -10.16
N PHE A 224 -3.66 -9.03 -11.32
CA PHE A 224 -4.18 -7.69 -11.61
C PHE A 224 -5.58 -7.82 -12.21
N VAL A 225 -6.58 -7.45 -11.42
CA VAL A 225 -8.01 -7.54 -11.75
C VAL A 225 -8.69 -6.17 -11.69
N SER A 226 -9.91 -6.06 -12.20
CA SER A 226 -10.65 -4.79 -12.11
C SER A 226 -12.14 -5.00 -11.93
N ASP A 227 -12.81 -4.00 -11.36
CA ASP A 227 -14.25 -3.89 -11.27
C ASP A 227 -14.81 -3.18 -12.51
N ASN A 228 -14.77 -3.87 -13.66
CA ASN A 228 -15.29 -3.37 -14.96
C ASN A 228 -14.58 -2.09 -15.48
N CYS A 229 -13.29 -1.92 -15.23
CA CYS A 229 -12.51 -0.90 -15.94
C CYS A 229 -12.47 -1.21 -17.44
N PRO A 230 -12.60 -0.22 -18.31
CA PRO A 230 -12.45 -0.44 -19.76
C PRO A 230 -11.07 -1.03 -20.08
N ALA A 231 -11.02 -1.82 -21.17
CA ALA A 231 -9.76 -2.41 -21.62
C ALA A 231 -8.73 -1.32 -21.95
N GLY A 232 -7.47 -1.52 -21.51
CA GLY A 232 -6.36 -0.64 -21.84
C GLY A 232 -6.36 0.72 -21.13
N THR A 233 -7.10 0.89 -20.02
CA THR A 233 -7.19 2.18 -19.30
C THR A 233 -6.43 2.25 -17.98
N VAL A 234 -5.82 1.13 -17.55
CA VAL A 234 -5.11 1.07 -16.27
C VAL A 234 -3.62 0.87 -16.47
N PHE A 235 -2.81 1.80 -16.02
CA PHE A 235 -1.37 1.69 -16.03
C PHE A 235 -0.87 0.93 -14.77
N LEU A 236 0.13 0.06 -14.94
CA LEU A 236 0.82 -0.62 -13.83
C LEU A 236 1.50 0.36 -12.88
N GLY A 237 1.82 1.56 -13.38
CA GLY A 237 2.34 2.62 -12.54
C GLY A 237 2.84 3.85 -13.28
N ARG A 238 3.21 4.84 -12.48
CA ARG A 238 3.87 6.09 -12.90
C ARG A 238 4.83 6.58 -11.82
N PRO A 239 5.99 7.17 -12.15
CA PRO A 239 7.01 7.49 -11.14
C PRO A 239 6.63 8.75 -10.36
N TRP A 240 6.32 8.61 -9.07
CA TRP A 240 6.12 9.78 -8.19
C TRP A 240 7.42 10.56 -7.98
N ARG A 241 8.57 9.85 -8.02
CA ARG A 241 9.92 10.44 -8.07
C ARG A 241 10.77 9.74 -9.13
N PRO A 242 11.82 10.40 -9.68
CA PRO A 242 12.66 9.83 -10.73
C PRO A 242 13.32 8.50 -10.37
N THR A 243 13.56 8.26 -9.09
CA THR A 243 14.18 7.03 -8.56
C THR A 243 13.19 5.93 -8.23
N GLY A 244 11.88 6.18 -8.42
CA GLY A 244 10.84 5.20 -8.16
C GLY A 244 10.97 3.99 -9.09
N LYS A 245 10.77 2.78 -8.54
CA LYS A 245 10.91 1.50 -9.27
C LYS A 245 9.71 0.61 -9.03
N THR A 246 9.28 -0.08 -10.09
CA THR A 246 8.29 -1.16 -9.99
C THR A 246 8.69 -2.30 -10.90
N ALA A 247 8.67 -3.52 -10.38
CA ALA A 247 8.86 -4.76 -11.12
C ALA A 247 7.59 -5.60 -11.07
N VAL A 248 7.17 -6.15 -12.21
CA VAL A 248 6.01 -7.03 -12.34
C VAL A 248 6.51 -8.36 -12.91
N LEU A 249 6.55 -9.41 -12.07
CA LEU A 249 7.18 -10.69 -12.37
C LEU A 249 6.16 -11.82 -12.28
N ASP A 250 6.02 -12.62 -13.34
CA ASP A 250 5.13 -13.79 -13.40
C ASP A 250 3.67 -13.51 -13.00
N CYS A 251 3.19 -12.29 -13.24
CA CYS A 251 1.87 -11.85 -12.84
C CYS A 251 0.81 -12.15 -13.92
N ARG A 252 -0.44 -12.24 -13.51
CA ARG A 252 -1.59 -12.36 -14.41
C ARG A 252 -2.24 -10.98 -14.59
N LEU A 253 -2.19 -10.45 -15.82
CA LEU A 253 -2.64 -9.10 -16.15
C LEU A 253 -3.97 -9.15 -16.91
N GLY A 254 -5.02 -8.57 -16.33
CA GLY A 254 -6.34 -8.46 -16.95
C GLY A 254 -6.36 -7.51 -18.14
N ALA A 255 -7.41 -7.59 -18.98
CA ALA A 255 -7.55 -6.78 -20.19
C ALA A 255 -7.59 -5.26 -19.94
N HIS A 256 -7.87 -4.83 -18.71
CA HIS A 256 -7.88 -3.42 -18.32
C HIS A 256 -6.49 -2.78 -18.33
N ILE A 257 -5.41 -3.57 -18.25
CA ILE A 257 -4.04 -3.04 -18.26
C ILE A 257 -3.71 -2.42 -19.62
N ALA A 258 -3.22 -1.18 -19.58
CA ALA A 258 -2.83 -0.41 -20.75
C ALA A 258 -1.70 -1.10 -21.54
N PRO A 259 -1.73 -1.09 -22.87
CA PRO A 259 -0.66 -1.69 -23.69
C PRO A 259 0.72 -1.13 -23.39
N GLU A 260 0.82 0.14 -23.01
CA GLU A 260 2.07 0.80 -22.64
C GLU A 260 2.64 0.26 -21.34
N GLY A 261 1.84 -0.38 -20.49
CA GLY A 261 2.18 -0.90 -19.17
C GLY A 261 2.32 0.20 -18.14
N PHE A 262 3.25 1.11 -18.31
CA PHE A 262 3.51 2.23 -17.40
C PHE A 262 3.31 3.57 -18.10
N SER A 263 3.06 4.61 -17.33
CA SER A 263 2.84 5.97 -17.83
C SER A 263 3.94 6.91 -17.32
N PRO A 264 4.46 7.83 -18.15
CA PRO A 264 5.31 8.91 -17.65
C PRO A 264 4.47 9.85 -16.79
N TRP A 265 5.05 10.39 -15.73
CA TRP A 265 4.42 11.50 -15.02
C TRP A 265 4.49 12.75 -15.89
N GLN A 266 3.47 13.57 -15.91
CA GLN A 266 3.12 14.68 -16.83
C GLN A 266 4.23 15.39 -17.66
N SER A 267 5.43 15.53 -17.23
CA SER A 267 6.51 16.24 -17.93
C SER A 267 7.83 15.48 -18.02
N ARG A 268 7.77 14.16 -17.82
CA ARG A 268 8.96 13.32 -17.73
C ARG A 268 9.36 12.75 -19.06
N THR A 269 10.66 12.56 -19.21
CA THR A 269 11.28 11.89 -20.34
C THR A 269 11.25 10.37 -20.18
N ASP A 270 11.41 9.62 -21.26
CA ASP A 270 11.47 8.15 -21.23
C ASP A 270 12.56 7.59 -20.28
N SER A 271 13.61 8.37 -20.02
CA SER A 271 14.68 8.00 -19.10
C SER A 271 14.18 7.82 -17.64
N ASP A 272 13.11 8.50 -17.25
CA ASP A 272 12.50 8.35 -15.92
C ASP A 272 11.74 7.02 -15.78
N LEU A 273 11.46 6.35 -16.90
CA LEU A 273 10.75 5.07 -16.95
C LEU A 273 11.70 3.87 -16.95
N ALA A 274 13.00 4.09 -17.04
CA ALA A 274 14.01 3.04 -16.97
C ALA A 274 14.01 2.25 -15.65
N CYS A 275 13.27 2.75 -14.64
CA CYS A 275 13.05 2.08 -13.35
C CYS A 275 11.92 1.03 -13.37
N PHE A 276 11.18 0.89 -14.48
CA PHE A 276 10.06 -0.04 -14.59
C PHE A 276 10.44 -1.26 -15.42
N VAL A 277 10.17 -2.44 -14.87
CA VAL A 277 10.55 -3.72 -15.49
C VAL A 277 9.42 -4.74 -15.43
N GLU A 278 9.37 -5.64 -16.40
CA GLU A 278 8.46 -6.78 -16.46
C GLU A 278 9.19 -8.06 -16.86
N ALA A 279 8.68 -9.21 -16.40
CA ALA A 279 9.08 -10.53 -16.86
C ALA A 279 7.95 -11.54 -16.63
N GLY A 280 7.78 -12.49 -17.55
CA GLY A 280 6.96 -13.71 -17.38
C GLY A 280 5.46 -13.47 -17.21
N SER A 281 4.94 -12.26 -17.31
CA SER A 281 3.52 -11.97 -17.11
C SER A 281 2.64 -12.58 -18.21
N THR A 282 1.42 -12.96 -17.83
CA THR A 282 0.42 -13.63 -18.68
C THR A 282 -0.93 -12.89 -18.66
N GLY A 283 -1.88 -13.34 -19.48
CA GLY A 283 -3.24 -12.77 -19.55
C GLY A 283 -3.41 -11.73 -20.64
N ALA A 284 -4.64 -11.21 -20.78
CA ALA A 284 -5.01 -10.33 -21.90
C ALA A 284 -4.30 -8.97 -21.87
N GLY A 285 -3.86 -8.50 -20.70
CA GLY A 285 -3.09 -7.27 -20.54
C GLY A 285 -1.57 -7.47 -20.67
N ALA A 286 -1.08 -8.69 -20.81
CA ALA A 286 0.34 -9.01 -21.00
C ALA A 286 0.70 -8.98 -22.49
N VAL A 287 0.82 -7.78 -23.03
CA VAL A 287 1.18 -7.55 -24.43
C VAL A 287 2.58 -6.97 -24.54
N ALA A 288 3.17 -6.96 -25.75
CA ALA A 288 4.47 -6.35 -25.96
C ALA A 288 4.45 -4.87 -25.60
N ARG A 289 5.39 -4.46 -24.75
CA ARG A 289 5.54 -3.07 -24.30
C ARG A 289 6.39 -2.24 -25.25
N GLY A 290 6.29 -0.93 -25.14
CA GLY A 290 7.20 -0.01 -25.79
C GLY A 290 8.65 -0.16 -25.28
N ALA A 291 9.62 0.34 -26.04
CA ALA A 291 11.06 0.17 -25.75
C ALA A 291 11.54 0.73 -24.39
N TRP A 292 10.75 1.58 -23.76
CA TRP A 292 11.04 2.19 -22.47
C TRP A 292 10.71 1.31 -21.26
N VAL A 293 9.94 0.22 -21.44
CA VAL A 293 9.71 -0.79 -20.37
C VAL A 293 10.76 -1.89 -20.54
N LYS A 294 11.64 -2.01 -19.56
CA LYS A 294 12.69 -3.01 -19.62
C LYS A 294 12.09 -4.42 -19.40
N GLN A 295 12.28 -5.29 -20.37
CA GLN A 295 11.99 -6.71 -20.22
C GLN A 295 13.20 -7.41 -19.60
N LEU A 296 12.99 -8.16 -18.50
CA LEU A 296 14.02 -8.99 -17.89
C LEU A 296 13.99 -10.40 -18.49
N ASP A 297 15.15 -11.01 -18.64
CA ASP A 297 15.23 -12.44 -18.87
C ASP A 297 14.96 -13.24 -17.55
N SER A 298 14.80 -14.54 -17.66
CA SER A 298 14.47 -15.40 -16.51
C SER A 298 15.51 -15.31 -15.39
N GLN A 299 16.78 -15.23 -15.72
CA GLN A 299 17.85 -15.15 -14.73
C GLN A 299 17.84 -13.82 -13.98
N GLN A 300 17.62 -12.72 -14.69
CA GLN A 300 17.49 -11.37 -14.10
C GLN A 300 16.26 -11.29 -13.19
N ALA A 301 15.13 -11.87 -13.61
CA ALA A 301 13.90 -11.90 -12.85
C ALA A 301 14.06 -12.72 -11.55
N GLU A 302 14.66 -13.91 -11.63
CA GLU A 302 14.95 -14.77 -10.46
C GLU A 302 15.89 -14.07 -9.47
N GLU A 303 16.94 -13.40 -9.96
CA GLU A 303 17.87 -12.67 -9.10
C GLU A 303 17.18 -11.50 -8.39
N LEU A 304 16.36 -10.73 -9.08
CA LEU A 304 15.59 -9.64 -8.49
C LEU A 304 14.63 -10.18 -7.41
N LEU A 305 13.90 -11.25 -7.71
CA LEU A 305 12.98 -11.90 -6.77
C LEU A 305 13.72 -12.42 -5.54
N ARG A 306 14.89 -13.06 -5.74
CA ARG A 306 15.74 -13.55 -4.65
C ARG A 306 16.18 -12.41 -3.73
N CYS A 307 16.58 -11.27 -4.29
CA CYS A 307 16.92 -10.07 -3.53
C CYS A 307 15.72 -9.54 -2.74
N ALA A 308 14.53 -9.44 -3.37
CA ALA A 308 13.31 -8.97 -2.73
C ALA A 308 12.90 -9.89 -1.56
N ARG A 309 12.94 -11.20 -1.76
CA ARG A 309 12.64 -12.18 -0.71
C ARG A 309 13.61 -12.08 0.47
N LYS A 310 14.91 -11.96 0.19
CA LYS A 310 15.92 -11.80 1.24
C LYS A 310 15.73 -10.53 2.06
N LEU A 311 15.30 -9.45 1.42
CA LEU A 311 15.14 -8.15 2.10
C LEU A 311 13.82 -8.04 2.84
N CYS A 312 12.71 -8.49 2.23
CA CYS A 312 11.37 -8.17 2.70
C CYS A 312 10.72 -9.28 3.54
N ARG A 313 11.06 -10.56 3.30
CA ARG A 313 10.48 -11.64 4.10
C ARG A 313 11.06 -11.63 5.51
N PRO A 314 10.21 -11.67 6.57
CA PRO A 314 10.68 -11.90 7.93
C PRO A 314 11.33 -13.28 8.04
N GLU A 315 12.39 -13.38 8.84
CA GLU A 315 13.03 -14.67 9.18
C GLU A 315 12.09 -15.57 10.00
#